data_7baceeae2adf98058955b3aff1df3138
#
_entry.id   7baceeae2adf98058955b3aff1df3138
#
_cell.length_a   1.000
_cell.length_b   1.000
_cell.length_c   1.000
_cell.angle_alpha   90.00
_cell.angle_beta   90.00
_cell.angle_gamma   90.00
#
_symmetry.space_group_name_H-M   'P 1'
#
loop_
_entity.id
_entity.type
_entity.pdbx_description
1 polymer ?
#
loop_
_entity_poly.entity_id
_entity_poly.type
_entity_poly.pdbx_seq_one_letter_code
_entity_poly.pdbx_strand_id
1 'polypeptide(L)'
;VDKGYKIYDEGLKNGYFATDKDGMVYKNTVWPGDSVFPDFMNSQVRKWWGNNQKIMFNLGIAGIWNDMNEPASFNGPLPEDIVFNNDGTLVTHKEIHNVYGHMMDKATYEGIKEATNKRPFVVTRACYAGTQKYSTVWTGDNQSLWAHLRMAVPQLCNLGMSGIAFAGTDVGGFGADCTPELMCRWVQVGAFSPLFRNHSSMGSTFQEPWQFDEETISIYRKFVELRYQLLPYLYD
;
A
#
# COMPACT_ATOMS: atom_id res chain seq x y z
N VAL A 1 19.34 7.38 5.24
CA VAL A 1 19.61 7.38 3.78
C VAL A 1 21.10 7.44 3.56
N ASP A 2 21.64 6.49 2.82
CA ASP A 2 23.08 6.37 2.64
C ASP A 2 23.58 7.26 1.48
N LYS A 3 24.70 7.93 1.69
CA LYS A 3 25.40 8.63 0.60
C LYS A 3 25.78 7.61 -0.48
N GLY A 4 25.58 7.97 -1.74
CA GLY A 4 25.83 7.12 -2.90
C GLY A 4 24.62 6.29 -3.32
N TYR A 5 23.50 6.34 -2.58
CA TYR A 5 22.24 5.84 -3.09
C TYR A 5 21.68 6.81 -4.14
N LYS A 6 21.77 6.41 -5.39
CA LYS A 6 21.49 7.26 -6.56
C LYS A 6 20.18 8.04 -6.46
N ILE A 7 19.10 7.39 -6.03
CA ILE A 7 17.77 8.03 -5.94
C ILE A 7 17.76 9.13 -4.87
N TYR A 8 18.43 8.89 -3.73
CA TYR A 8 18.58 9.90 -2.69
C TYR A 8 19.40 11.09 -3.15
N ASP A 9 20.57 10.83 -3.74
CA ASP A 9 21.48 11.88 -4.19
C ASP A 9 20.85 12.75 -5.29
N GLU A 10 20.10 12.13 -6.21
CA GLU A 10 19.36 12.81 -7.26
C GLU A 10 18.21 13.67 -6.68
N GLY A 11 17.43 13.10 -5.77
CA GLY A 11 16.32 13.79 -5.11
C GLY A 11 16.82 14.98 -4.27
N LEU A 12 17.92 14.81 -3.53
CA LEU A 12 18.54 15.87 -2.76
C LEU A 12 19.04 17.03 -3.65
N LYS A 13 19.73 16.69 -4.74
CA LYS A 13 20.25 17.67 -5.71
C LYS A 13 19.14 18.52 -6.33
N ASN A 14 17.98 17.93 -6.57
CA ASN A 14 16.88 18.59 -7.25
C ASN A 14 15.83 19.19 -6.28
N GLY A 15 16.01 19.07 -4.96
CA GLY A 15 15.05 19.58 -3.98
C GLY A 15 13.71 18.84 -3.99
N TYR A 16 13.72 17.51 -4.16
CA TYR A 16 12.52 16.67 -4.32
C TYR A 16 11.95 16.12 -3.02
N PHE A 17 12.48 16.54 -1.88
CA PHE A 17 12.05 16.06 -0.56
C PHE A 17 11.37 17.15 0.25
N ALA A 18 10.44 16.73 1.09
CA ALA A 18 9.83 17.59 2.09
C ALA A 18 10.88 18.24 2.99
N THR A 19 10.63 19.47 3.42
CA THR A 19 11.54 20.23 4.27
C THR A 19 10.88 20.61 5.59
N ASP A 20 11.68 20.95 6.58
CA ASP A 20 11.19 21.66 7.75
C ASP A 20 10.92 23.15 7.43
N LYS A 21 10.45 23.89 8.42
CA LYS A 21 10.16 25.33 8.31
C LYS A 21 11.38 26.19 7.99
N ASP A 22 12.59 25.68 8.27
CA ASP A 22 13.85 26.37 8.02
C ASP A 22 14.45 26.02 6.64
N GLY A 23 13.72 25.21 5.84
CA GLY A 23 14.09 24.77 4.50
C GLY A 23 15.09 23.62 4.47
N MET A 24 15.36 22.98 5.61
CA MET A 24 16.24 21.81 5.66
C MET A 24 15.43 20.54 5.34
N VAL A 25 16.05 19.62 4.60
CA VAL A 25 15.40 18.34 4.24
C VAL A 25 14.99 17.59 5.52
N TYR A 26 13.69 17.36 5.65
CA TYR A 26 13.15 16.63 6.78
C TYR A 26 13.53 15.14 6.72
N LYS A 27 13.93 14.59 7.86
CA LYS A 27 14.28 13.16 8.02
C LYS A 27 13.55 12.56 9.19
N ASN A 28 13.17 11.31 9.03
CA ASN A 28 12.65 10.49 10.12
C ASN A 28 13.00 9.02 9.90
N THR A 29 12.81 8.19 10.90
CA THR A 29 13.20 6.78 10.87
C THR A 29 12.06 5.91 10.39
N VAL A 30 12.35 5.05 9.41
CA VAL A 30 11.52 3.94 8.94
C VAL A 30 12.37 2.67 8.84
N TRP A 31 11.90 1.61 8.21
CA TRP A 31 12.59 0.32 8.14
C TRP A 31 14.10 0.39 7.78
N PRO A 32 14.55 1.13 6.77
CA PRO A 32 15.96 1.22 6.45
C PRO A 32 16.75 2.23 7.32
N GLY A 33 16.17 2.74 8.40
CA GLY A 33 16.77 3.78 9.23
C GLY A 33 16.34 5.19 8.79
N ASP A 34 17.24 6.18 8.89
CA ASP A 34 16.95 7.57 8.50
C ASP A 34 16.54 7.66 7.04
N SER A 35 15.39 8.24 6.82
CA SER A 35 14.76 8.34 5.50
C SER A 35 14.22 9.75 5.26
N VAL A 36 14.06 10.07 3.99
CA VAL A 36 13.46 11.32 3.51
C VAL A 36 12.11 11.04 2.86
N PHE A 37 11.28 12.06 2.73
CA PHE A 37 9.92 11.95 2.23
C PHE A 37 9.81 12.71 0.90
N PRO A 38 9.61 12.02 -0.24
CA PRO A 38 9.42 12.69 -1.52
C PRO A 38 8.21 13.63 -1.49
N ASP A 39 8.35 14.77 -2.11
CA ASP A 39 7.29 15.77 -2.20
C ASP A 39 6.32 15.44 -3.35
N PHE A 40 5.38 14.52 -3.10
CA PHE A 40 4.40 14.13 -4.12
C PHE A 40 3.39 15.23 -4.49
N MET A 41 3.39 16.36 -3.79
CA MET A 41 2.57 17.51 -4.19
C MET A 41 3.14 18.15 -5.46
N ASN A 42 4.44 18.02 -5.68
CA ASN A 42 5.14 18.54 -6.84
C ASN A 42 5.02 17.60 -8.05
N SER A 43 4.55 18.10 -9.18
CA SER A 43 4.37 17.32 -10.41
C SER A 43 5.68 16.77 -11.00
N GLN A 44 6.79 17.47 -10.83
CA GLN A 44 8.10 16.99 -11.27
C GLN A 44 8.58 15.82 -10.41
N VAL A 45 8.33 15.86 -9.10
CA VAL A 45 8.65 14.77 -8.19
C VAL A 45 7.82 13.52 -8.52
N ARG A 46 6.54 13.68 -8.82
CA ARG A 46 5.70 12.57 -9.27
C ARG A 46 6.23 11.92 -10.55
N LYS A 47 6.65 12.72 -11.52
CA LYS A 47 7.26 12.21 -12.76
C LYS A 47 8.59 11.50 -12.50
N TRP A 48 9.43 12.09 -11.66
CA TRP A 48 10.71 11.50 -11.24
C TRP A 48 10.49 10.16 -10.54
N TRP A 49 9.52 10.07 -9.61
CA TRP A 49 9.14 8.84 -8.92
C TRP A 49 8.72 7.73 -9.90
N GLY A 50 7.80 8.03 -10.82
CA GLY A 50 7.36 7.10 -11.85
C GLY A 50 8.51 6.61 -12.73
N ASN A 51 9.44 7.49 -13.11
CA ASN A 51 10.60 7.13 -13.92
C ASN A 51 11.56 6.17 -13.19
N ASN A 52 11.76 6.35 -11.89
CA ASN A 52 12.63 5.48 -11.10
C ASN A 52 12.07 4.05 -10.93
N GLN A 53 10.77 3.85 -11.12
CA GLN A 53 10.14 2.53 -11.07
C GLN A 53 10.33 1.69 -12.35
N LYS A 54 10.76 2.30 -13.47
CA LYS A 54 10.93 1.59 -14.75
C LYS A 54 11.85 0.38 -14.65
N ILE A 55 12.83 0.40 -13.76
CA ILE A 55 13.74 -0.73 -13.54
C ILE A 55 12.97 -1.99 -13.12
N MET A 56 11.94 -1.86 -12.30
CA MET A 56 11.13 -2.99 -11.82
C MET A 56 10.31 -3.62 -12.96
N PHE A 57 9.75 -2.78 -13.83
CA PHE A 57 8.96 -3.26 -14.98
C PHE A 57 9.84 -3.91 -16.03
N ASN A 58 11.07 -3.46 -16.20
CA ASN A 58 12.06 -4.10 -17.07
C ASN A 58 12.45 -5.51 -16.57
N LEU A 59 12.28 -5.79 -15.26
CA LEU A 59 12.45 -7.10 -14.66
C LEU A 59 11.19 -7.98 -14.72
N GLY A 60 10.10 -7.49 -15.35
CA GLY A 60 8.85 -8.23 -15.51
C GLY A 60 7.86 -8.11 -14.34
N ILE A 61 8.07 -7.20 -13.40
CA ILE A 61 7.12 -6.91 -12.31
C ILE A 61 5.85 -6.30 -12.92
N ALA A 62 4.68 -6.81 -12.54
CA ALA A 62 3.40 -6.42 -13.10
C ALA A 62 2.65 -5.35 -12.30
N GLY A 63 3.02 -5.12 -11.03
CA GLY A 63 2.35 -4.16 -10.15
C GLY A 63 3.25 -3.68 -9.02
N ILE A 64 2.82 -2.64 -8.32
CA ILE A 64 3.56 -2.00 -7.22
C ILE A 64 2.68 -1.97 -5.97
N TRP A 65 3.28 -2.24 -4.84
CA TRP A 65 2.71 -2.04 -3.51
C TRP A 65 3.31 -0.79 -2.88
N ASN A 66 2.46 0.20 -2.61
CA ASN A 66 2.80 1.41 -1.88
C ASN A 66 2.43 1.22 -0.41
N ASP A 67 3.41 1.19 0.45
CA ASP A 67 3.25 1.03 1.89
C ASP A 67 3.78 2.25 2.64
N MET A 68 3.35 2.43 3.89
CA MET A 68 3.78 3.49 4.80
C MET A 68 3.61 4.92 4.25
N ASN A 69 2.65 5.09 3.37
CA ASN A 69 2.42 6.32 2.60
C ASN A 69 1.32 7.24 3.17
N GLU A 70 1.09 7.21 4.48
CA GLU A 70 0.21 8.15 5.20
C GLU A 70 0.73 9.61 5.19
N PRO A 71 2.01 9.96 5.29
CA PRO A 71 3.27 9.23 5.49
C PRO A 71 3.48 8.76 6.94
N ALA A 72 4.05 7.56 7.08
CA ALA A 72 4.37 6.96 8.38
C ALA A 72 5.84 7.08 8.76
N SER A 73 6.11 7.10 10.08
CA SER A 73 7.45 6.97 10.62
C SER A 73 7.43 6.28 12.00
N PHE A 74 8.56 5.72 12.43
CA PHE A 74 8.65 5.00 13.70
C PHE A 74 8.77 5.89 14.93
N ASN A 75 9.15 7.16 14.72
CA ASN A 75 9.27 8.16 15.81
C ASN A 75 7.99 9.02 15.96
N GLY A 76 6.83 8.47 15.58
CA GLY A 76 5.55 9.15 15.60
C GLY A 76 5.18 9.79 14.26
N PRO A 77 4.01 10.44 14.17
CA PRO A 77 3.55 11.08 12.95
C PRO A 77 4.51 12.22 12.54
N LEU A 78 4.55 12.51 11.25
CA LEU A 78 5.29 13.67 10.77
C LEU A 78 4.70 14.95 11.39
N PRO A 79 5.55 15.92 11.80
CA PRO A 79 5.08 17.22 12.30
C PRO A 79 4.14 17.92 11.32
N GLU A 80 3.14 18.62 11.84
CA GLU A 80 2.15 19.34 11.03
C GLU A 80 2.74 20.47 10.18
N ASP A 81 3.88 21.03 10.60
CA ASP A 81 4.56 22.17 9.99
C ASP A 81 5.63 21.79 8.94
N ILE A 82 5.79 20.50 8.62
CA ILE A 82 6.61 20.07 7.49
C ILE A 82 6.07 20.66 6.19
N VAL A 83 6.96 21.15 5.35
CA VAL A 83 6.64 21.94 4.16
C VAL A 83 6.80 21.11 2.89
N PHE A 84 5.85 21.25 2.00
CA PHE A 84 5.80 20.69 0.65
C PHE A 84 5.59 21.81 -0.38
N ASN A 85 6.07 21.59 -1.59
CA ASN A 85 5.94 22.53 -2.70
C ASN A 85 4.91 22.02 -3.71
N ASN A 86 3.68 22.45 -3.58
CA ASN A 86 2.61 22.12 -4.51
C ASN A 86 2.72 22.99 -5.78
N ASP A 87 3.65 22.58 -6.69
CA ASP A 87 3.89 23.23 -7.98
C ASP A 87 4.09 24.76 -7.87
N GLY A 88 4.87 25.20 -6.86
CA GLY A 88 5.19 26.61 -6.62
C GLY A 88 4.44 27.25 -5.45
N THR A 89 3.44 26.60 -4.91
CA THR A 89 2.75 27.03 -3.68
C THR A 89 3.20 26.19 -2.49
N LEU A 90 3.77 26.81 -1.47
CA LEU A 90 4.14 26.10 -0.26
C LEU A 90 2.89 25.73 0.55
N VAL A 91 2.82 24.47 0.96
CA VAL A 91 1.76 23.92 1.79
C VAL A 91 2.35 23.12 2.93
N THR A 92 1.63 22.99 4.03
CA THR A 92 2.10 22.25 5.21
C THR A 92 1.59 20.79 5.20
N HIS A 93 2.27 19.93 5.96
CA HIS A 93 1.80 18.56 6.19
C HIS A 93 0.36 18.52 6.73
N LYS A 94 0.01 19.45 7.59
CA LYS A 94 -1.36 19.59 8.11
C LYS A 94 -2.41 19.72 7.01
N GLU A 95 -2.08 20.45 5.93
CA GLU A 95 -3.00 20.70 4.82
C GLU A 95 -3.09 19.50 3.86
N ILE A 96 -2.00 18.73 3.72
CA ILE A 96 -1.91 17.70 2.67
C ILE A 96 -1.85 16.26 3.20
N HIS A 97 -1.83 16.04 4.51
CA HIS A 97 -1.67 14.74 5.13
C HIS A 97 -2.56 13.66 4.47
N ASN A 98 -3.85 13.94 4.37
CA ASN A 98 -4.81 12.98 3.84
C ASN A 98 -4.64 12.65 2.35
N VAL A 99 -3.95 13.50 1.58
CA VAL A 99 -3.75 13.30 0.14
C VAL A 99 -2.34 12.89 -0.24
N TYR A 100 -1.42 12.81 0.70
CA TYR A 100 -0.03 12.43 0.43
C TYR A 100 0.06 11.04 -0.23
N GLY A 101 -0.55 10.02 0.38
CA GLY A 101 -0.60 8.67 -0.18
C GLY A 101 -1.31 8.61 -1.53
N HIS A 102 -2.43 9.32 -1.67
CA HIS A 102 -3.14 9.46 -2.93
C HIS A 102 -2.24 10.00 -4.06
N MET A 103 -1.41 11.00 -3.77
CA MET A 103 -0.50 11.59 -4.77
C MET A 103 0.69 10.66 -5.08
N MET A 104 1.16 9.87 -4.11
CA MET A 104 2.11 8.78 -4.35
C MET A 104 1.52 7.72 -5.27
N ASP A 105 0.26 7.32 -5.04
CA ASP A 105 -0.45 6.34 -5.87
C ASP A 105 -0.64 6.83 -7.30
N LYS A 106 -1.01 8.10 -7.46
CA LYS A 106 -1.07 8.75 -8.76
C LYS A 106 0.28 8.70 -9.48
N ALA A 107 1.37 9.06 -8.79
CA ALA A 107 2.73 9.03 -9.36
C ALA A 107 3.13 7.61 -9.80
N THR A 108 2.83 6.62 -8.98
CA THR A 108 3.08 5.20 -9.26
C THR A 108 2.27 4.71 -10.45
N TYR A 109 0.97 4.98 -10.46
CA TYR A 109 0.07 4.60 -11.55
C TYR A 109 0.48 5.20 -12.90
N GLU A 110 0.73 6.51 -12.94
CA GLU A 110 1.15 7.22 -14.14
C GLU A 110 2.50 6.71 -14.65
N GLY A 111 3.45 6.44 -13.73
CA GLY A 111 4.76 5.87 -14.06
C GLY A 111 4.67 4.47 -14.67
N ILE A 112 3.83 3.57 -14.13
CA ILE A 112 3.59 2.24 -14.69
C ILE A 112 2.99 2.36 -16.09
N LYS A 113 1.95 3.19 -16.23
CA LYS A 113 1.25 3.38 -17.51
C LYS A 113 2.20 3.88 -18.60
N GLU A 114 3.04 4.88 -18.27
CA GLU A 114 4.04 5.41 -19.19
C GLU A 114 5.12 4.37 -19.58
N ALA A 115 5.60 3.61 -18.59
CA ALA A 115 6.66 2.64 -18.80
C ALA A 115 6.22 1.40 -19.59
N THR A 116 4.97 0.95 -19.41
CA THR A 116 4.51 -0.36 -19.92
C THR A 116 3.45 -0.27 -21.02
N ASN A 117 2.80 0.87 -21.16
CA ASN A 117 1.58 1.09 -21.95
C ASN A 117 0.46 0.07 -21.64
N LYS A 118 0.44 -0.46 -20.41
CA LYS A 118 -0.55 -1.42 -19.92
C LYS A 118 -1.38 -0.78 -18.79
N ARG A 119 -2.51 -1.40 -18.45
CA ARG A 119 -3.29 -1.02 -17.28
C ARG A 119 -2.45 -1.26 -16.01
N PRO A 120 -2.17 -0.21 -15.21
CA PRO A 120 -1.40 -0.36 -13.98
C PRO A 120 -2.16 -1.16 -12.91
N PHE A 121 -1.41 -1.87 -12.07
CA PHE A 121 -1.90 -2.46 -10.84
C PHE A 121 -1.09 -1.91 -9.66
N VAL A 122 -1.76 -1.19 -8.79
CA VAL A 122 -1.18 -0.59 -7.58
C VAL A 122 -2.00 -1.02 -6.37
N VAL A 123 -1.33 -1.39 -5.29
CA VAL A 123 -1.93 -1.64 -3.98
C VAL A 123 -1.41 -0.58 -3.02
N THR A 124 -2.27 0.06 -2.25
CA THR A 124 -1.88 1.13 -1.32
C THR A 124 -2.47 0.96 0.07
N ARG A 125 -1.73 1.38 1.09
CA ARG A 125 -2.23 1.45 2.47
C ARG A 125 -3.00 2.74 2.73
N ALA A 126 -2.45 3.88 2.37
CA ALA A 126 -3.10 5.17 2.54
C ALA A 126 -3.93 5.54 1.32
N CYS A 127 -5.17 5.95 1.54
CA CYS A 127 -6.07 6.36 0.48
C CYS A 127 -6.94 7.55 0.89
N TYR A 128 -7.47 8.24 -0.11
CA TYR A 128 -8.43 9.32 0.04
C TYR A 128 -9.49 9.25 -1.07
N ALA A 129 -10.51 10.09 -0.99
CA ALA A 129 -11.53 10.17 -2.05
C ALA A 129 -10.87 10.40 -3.43
N GLY A 130 -11.13 9.52 -4.38
CA GLY A 130 -10.54 9.54 -5.72
C GLY A 130 -9.38 8.56 -5.93
N THR A 131 -8.84 7.94 -4.87
CA THR A 131 -7.73 6.95 -4.97
C THR A 131 -8.12 5.72 -5.78
N GLN A 132 -9.39 5.36 -5.85
CA GLN A 132 -9.90 4.27 -6.67
C GLN A 132 -9.57 4.41 -8.17
N LYS A 133 -9.17 5.60 -8.63
CA LYS A 133 -8.67 5.82 -10.00
C LYS A 133 -7.28 5.24 -10.23
N TYR A 134 -6.50 5.09 -9.18
CA TYR A 134 -5.08 4.80 -9.25
C TYR A 134 -4.70 3.48 -8.59
N SER A 135 -5.39 3.09 -7.53
CA SER A 135 -4.99 1.93 -6.74
C SER A 135 -6.14 1.16 -6.13
N THR A 136 -5.84 -0.10 -5.84
CA THR A 136 -6.53 -0.99 -4.93
C THR A 136 -6.07 -0.71 -3.51
N VAL A 137 -6.93 -0.96 -2.52
CA VAL A 137 -6.67 -0.65 -1.11
C VAL A 137 -6.72 -1.92 -0.28
N TRP A 138 -5.84 -2.06 0.71
CA TRP A 138 -6.06 -3.02 1.78
C TRP A 138 -6.28 -2.29 3.11
N THR A 139 -6.83 -3.00 4.07
CA THR A 139 -7.30 -2.40 5.34
C THR A 139 -6.21 -2.22 6.39
N GLY A 140 -4.93 -2.35 5.99
CA GLY A 140 -3.78 -2.18 6.88
C GLY A 140 -3.47 -3.43 7.73
N ASP A 141 -2.76 -3.22 8.82
CA ASP A 141 -2.15 -4.24 9.67
C ASP A 141 -3.15 -4.83 10.67
N ASN A 142 -4.13 -5.59 10.18
CA ASN A 142 -5.05 -6.33 11.01
C ASN A 142 -4.34 -7.48 11.77
N GLN A 143 -4.91 -7.91 12.88
CA GLN A 143 -4.35 -8.99 13.70
C GLN A 143 -5.05 -10.32 13.40
N SER A 144 -4.37 -11.44 13.64
CA SER A 144 -4.95 -12.79 13.57
C SER A 144 -5.92 -13.03 14.73
N LEU A 145 -7.03 -12.29 14.73
CA LEU A 145 -8.06 -12.29 15.77
C LEU A 145 -9.45 -12.41 15.16
N TRP A 146 -10.33 -13.15 15.81
CA TRP A 146 -11.74 -13.27 15.43
C TRP A 146 -12.46 -11.92 15.34
N ALA A 147 -12.14 -10.98 16.24
CA ALA A 147 -12.69 -9.64 16.22
C ALA A 147 -12.32 -8.88 14.95
N HIS A 148 -11.08 -9.04 14.44
CA HIS A 148 -10.62 -8.41 13.21
C HIS A 148 -11.25 -9.05 11.98
N LEU A 149 -11.41 -10.37 11.95
CA LEU A 149 -12.16 -11.05 10.90
C LEU A 149 -13.63 -10.56 10.85
N ARG A 150 -14.27 -10.44 12.02
CA ARG A 150 -15.63 -9.91 12.11
C ARG A 150 -15.74 -8.47 11.61
N MET A 151 -14.75 -7.64 11.91
CA MET A 151 -14.69 -6.25 11.46
C MET A 151 -14.43 -6.13 9.94
N ALA A 152 -13.71 -7.06 9.35
CA ALA A 152 -13.33 -7.03 7.94
C ALA A 152 -14.54 -6.86 7.00
N VAL A 153 -15.62 -7.58 7.26
CA VAL A 153 -16.82 -7.55 6.40
C VAL A 153 -17.47 -6.16 6.35
N PRO A 154 -17.89 -5.52 7.48
CA PRO A 154 -18.46 -4.19 7.44
C PRO A 154 -17.46 -3.14 6.96
N GLN A 155 -16.17 -3.29 7.23
CA GLN A 155 -15.14 -2.36 6.76
C GLN A 155 -15.04 -2.38 5.23
N LEU A 156 -15.00 -3.55 4.60
CA LEU A 156 -14.97 -3.67 3.14
C LEU A 156 -16.27 -3.17 2.50
N CYS A 157 -17.42 -3.44 3.11
CA CYS A 157 -18.71 -2.90 2.64
C CYS A 157 -18.71 -1.36 2.68
N ASN A 158 -18.21 -0.76 3.77
CA ASN A 158 -18.14 0.70 3.91
C ASN A 158 -17.17 1.33 2.90
N LEU A 159 -16.03 0.70 2.62
CA LEU A 159 -15.12 1.12 1.56
C LEU A 159 -15.82 1.08 0.20
N GLY A 160 -16.53 0.00 -0.12
CA GLY A 160 -17.30 -0.12 -1.35
C GLY A 160 -18.36 0.96 -1.49
N MET A 161 -19.14 1.23 -0.43
CA MET A 161 -20.12 2.32 -0.40
C MET A 161 -19.49 3.72 -0.56
N SER A 162 -18.22 3.87 -0.16
CA SER A 162 -17.45 5.09 -0.34
C SER A 162 -16.77 5.20 -1.72
N GLY A 163 -17.04 4.25 -2.62
CA GLY A 163 -16.49 4.21 -3.98
C GLY A 163 -15.14 3.51 -4.11
N ILE A 164 -14.61 2.91 -3.03
CA ILE A 164 -13.39 2.11 -3.03
C ILE A 164 -13.79 0.64 -3.05
N ALA A 165 -14.26 0.19 -4.21
CA ALA A 165 -14.80 -1.16 -4.36
C ALA A 165 -13.71 -2.24 -4.43
N PHE A 166 -12.54 -1.93 -5.02
CA PHE A 166 -11.43 -2.88 -5.11
C PHE A 166 -10.60 -2.82 -3.82
N ALA A 167 -11.04 -3.52 -2.79
CA ALA A 167 -10.39 -3.57 -1.49
C ALA A 167 -10.36 -4.99 -0.93
N GLY A 168 -9.49 -5.23 0.06
CA GLY A 168 -9.37 -6.48 0.79
C GLY A 168 -8.68 -6.31 2.12
N THR A 169 -8.60 -7.40 2.88
CA THR A 169 -7.83 -7.48 4.13
C THR A 169 -6.65 -8.42 3.94
N ASP A 170 -5.71 -8.41 4.87
CA ASP A 170 -4.71 -9.47 4.96
C ASP A 170 -5.38 -10.74 5.48
N VAL A 171 -5.52 -11.72 4.59
CA VAL A 171 -6.17 -13.00 4.91
C VAL A 171 -5.34 -13.76 5.92
N GLY A 172 -5.97 -14.19 7.00
CA GLY A 172 -5.31 -14.81 8.15
C GLY A 172 -4.92 -13.82 9.25
N GLY A 173 -4.83 -12.53 8.92
CA GLY A 173 -4.32 -11.47 9.78
C GLY A 173 -2.83 -11.21 9.53
N PHE A 174 -2.44 -9.93 9.60
CA PHE A 174 -1.04 -9.51 9.41
C PHE A 174 -0.21 -9.77 10.67
N GLY A 175 -0.67 -9.34 11.83
CA GLY A 175 0.03 -9.52 13.11
C GLY A 175 -0.49 -10.69 13.92
N ALA A 176 0.33 -11.19 14.84
CA ALA A 176 0.08 -12.39 15.65
C ALA A 176 -0.02 -13.70 14.83
N ASP A 177 -0.23 -14.82 15.53
CA ASP A 177 -0.22 -16.16 14.94
C ASP A 177 -1.64 -16.60 14.57
N CYS A 178 -1.82 -17.01 13.33
CA CYS A 178 -3.10 -17.45 12.83
C CYS A 178 -3.33 -18.96 13.15
N THR A 179 -4.47 -19.25 13.75
CA THR A 179 -4.88 -20.66 13.95
C THR A 179 -5.47 -21.27 12.68
N PRO A 180 -5.46 -22.61 12.52
CA PRO A 180 -6.06 -23.29 11.36
C PRO A 180 -7.51 -22.89 11.11
N GLU A 181 -8.35 -22.90 12.16
CA GLU A 181 -9.77 -22.53 12.03
C GLU A 181 -9.94 -21.06 11.60
N LEU A 182 -9.19 -20.14 12.21
CA LEU A 182 -9.24 -18.72 11.84
C LEU A 182 -8.82 -18.51 10.37
N MET A 183 -7.79 -19.22 9.91
CA MET A 183 -7.37 -19.19 8.50
C MET A 183 -8.49 -19.67 7.59
N CYS A 184 -9.11 -20.81 7.90
CA CYS A 184 -10.23 -21.32 7.12
C CYS A 184 -11.37 -20.30 6.99
N ARG A 185 -11.73 -19.63 8.08
CA ARG A 185 -12.80 -18.63 8.05
C ARG A 185 -12.38 -17.35 7.32
N TRP A 186 -11.14 -16.96 7.46
CA TRP A 186 -10.65 -15.76 6.75
C TRP A 186 -10.55 -15.99 5.24
N VAL A 187 -10.09 -17.15 4.81
CA VAL A 187 -10.06 -17.53 3.39
C VAL A 187 -11.47 -17.52 2.78
N GLN A 188 -12.49 -17.95 3.53
CA GLN A 188 -13.87 -17.88 3.09
C GLN A 188 -14.31 -16.43 2.81
N VAL A 189 -14.00 -15.50 3.69
CA VAL A 189 -14.27 -14.06 3.47
C VAL A 189 -13.40 -13.49 2.34
N GLY A 190 -12.11 -13.82 2.34
CA GLY A 190 -11.15 -13.35 1.35
C GLY A 190 -11.50 -13.76 -0.07
N ALA A 191 -11.99 -15.00 -0.27
CA ALA A 191 -12.36 -15.51 -1.58
C ALA A 191 -13.47 -14.69 -2.27
N PHE A 192 -14.30 -14.02 -1.51
CA PHE A 192 -15.36 -13.12 -2.00
C PHE A 192 -14.97 -11.64 -1.99
N SER A 193 -13.79 -11.31 -1.47
CA SER A 193 -13.29 -9.93 -1.46
C SER A 193 -12.62 -9.57 -2.79
N PRO A 194 -12.76 -8.37 -3.33
CA PRO A 194 -12.11 -7.96 -4.58
C PRO A 194 -10.59 -8.15 -4.55
N LEU A 195 -9.89 -7.68 -3.52
CA LEU A 195 -8.49 -8.01 -3.26
C LEU A 195 -8.40 -9.23 -2.35
N PHE A 196 -7.73 -10.28 -2.82
CA PHE A 196 -7.52 -11.52 -2.07
C PHE A 196 -6.01 -11.77 -1.93
N ARG A 197 -5.48 -11.51 -0.74
CA ARG A 197 -4.05 -11.63 -0.43
C ARG A 197 -3.86 -12.25 0.95
N ASN A 198 -3.10 -13.34 1.03
CA ASN A 198 -2.54 -13.84 2.28
C ASN A 198 -1.25 -13.09 2.57
N HIS A 199 -1.15 -12.43 3.72
CA HIS A 199 0.01 -11.63 4.10
C HIS A 199 0.14 -11.56 5.61
N SER A 200 1.35 -11.79 6.13
CA SER A 200 1.67 -11.75 7.56
C SER A 200 2.96 -11.03 7.84
N SER A 201 3.11 -10.55 9.06
CA SER A 201 4.31 -9.84 9.51
C SER A 201 5.48 -10.80 9.71
N MET A 202 6.69 -10.25 9.60
CA MET A 202 7.90 -10.95 10.01
C MET A 202 7.82 -11.30 11.51
N GLY A 203 8.11 -12.57 11.83
CA GLY A 203 8.05 -13.08 13.21
C GLY A 203 6.73 -13.71 13.61
N SER A 204 5.68 -13.62 12.81
CA SER A 204 4.46 -14.45 12.93
C SER A 204 4.72 -15.87 12.42
N THR A 205 3.86 -16.83 12.79
CA THR A 205 3.85 -18.14 12.14
C THR A 205 3.57 -17.99 10.64
N PHE A 206 4.21 -18.85 9.84
CA PHE A 206 3.96 -18.89 8.40
C PHE A 206 2.51 -19.25 8.10
N GLN A 207 1.91 -18.56 7.14
CA GLN A 207 0.49 -18.66 6.79
C GLN A 207 0.24 -19.30 5.43
N GLU A 208 1.25 -19.82 4.75
CA GLU A 208 1.04 -20.58 3.53
C GLU A 208 0.20 -21.83 3.81
N PRO A 209 -0.71 -22.23 2.90
CA PRO A 209 -1.64 -23.33 3.16
C PRO A 209 -0.99 -24.62 3.64
N TRP A 210 0.20 -24.93 3.15
CA TRP A 210 0.96 -26.15 3.49
C TRP A 210 1.62 -26.12 4.88
N GLN A 211 1.53 -25.01 5.60
CA GLN A 211 1.98 -24.92 7.00
C GLN A 211 0.93 -25.41 8.00
N PHE A 212 -0.29 -25.61 7.52
CA PHE A 212 -1.43 -26.07 8.31
C PHE A 212 -1.70 -27.58 8.10
N ASP A 213 -2.75 -28.09 8.74
CA ASP A 213 -3.20 -29.47 8.57
C ASP A 213 -3.91 -29.71 7.23
N GLU A 214 -4.11 -30.98 6.90
CA GLU A 214 -4.74 -31.41 5.65
C GLU A 214 -6.19 -30.91 5.50
N GLU A 215 -6.93 -30.76 6.60
CA GLU A 215 -8.28 -30.20 6.57
C GLU A 215 -8.23 -28.73 6.13
N THR A 216 -7.35 -27.93 6.72
CA THR A 216 -7.13 -26.52 6.34
C THR A 216 -6.71 -26.38 4.89
N ILE A 217 -5.77 -27.21 4.41
CA ILE A 217 -5.34 -27.24 3.00
C ILE A 217 -6.52 -27.51 2.08
N SER A 218 -7.34 -28.50 2.41
CA SER A 218 -8.51 -28.88 1.62
C SER A 218 -9.53 -27.73 1.52
N ILE A 219 -9.85 -27.10 2.65
CA ILE A 219 -10.77 -25.96 2.71
C ILE A 219 -10.18 -24.76 1.94
N TYR A 220 -8.92 -24.45 2.15
CA TYR A 220 -8.25 -23.34 1.47
C TYR A 220 -8.31 -23.52 -0.05
N ARG A 221 -7.94 -24.70 -0.55
CA ARG A 221 -8.01 -25.05 -1.99
C ARG A 221 -9.40 -24.85 -2.56
N LYS A 222 -10.42 -25.40 -1.88
CA LYS A 222 -11.82 -25.26 -2.31
C LYS A 222 -12.24 -23.81 -2.53
N PHE A 223 -11.86 -22.90 -1.62
CA PHE A 223 -12.24 -21.49 -1.72
C PHE A 223 -11.40 -20.72 -2.74
N VAL A 224 -10.13 -21.10 -2.93
CA VAL A 224 -9.31 -20.55 -4.03
C VAL A 224 -9.88 -20.97 -5.39
N GLU A 225 -10.24 -22.25 -5.57
CA GLU A 225 -10.86 -22.75 -6.80
C GLU A 225 -12.19 -22.04 -7.09
N LEU A 226 -13.03 -21.88 -6.05
CA LEU A 226 -14.28 -21.13 -6.16
C LEU A 226 -14.01 -19.67 -6.59
N ARG A 227 -13.02 -19.01 -6.01
CA ARG A 227 -12.65 -17.67 -6.42
C ARG A 227 -12.27 -17.60 -7.89
N TYR A 228 -11.48 -18.54 -8.39
CA TYR A 228 -11.12 -18.58 -9.81
C TYR A 228 -12.34 -18.74 -10.71
N GLN A 229 -13.34 -19.49 -10.29
CA GLN A 229 -14.63 -19.60 -11.00
C GLN A 229 -15.42 -18.27 -11.00
N LEU A 230 -15.27 -17.47 -9.93
CA LEU A 230 -15.94 -16.19 -9.75
C LEU A 230 -15.19 -15.00 -10.41
N LEU A 231 -13.98 -15.20 -10.95
CA LEU A 231 -13.22 -14.10 -11.55
C LEU A 231 -13.98 -13.33 -12.64
N PRO A 232 -14.75 -13.95 -13.56
CA PRO A 232 -15.55 -13.20 -14.51
C PRO A 232 -16.56 -12.26 -13.84
N TYR A 233 -17.25 -12.75 -12.80
CA TYR A 233 -18.20 -11.96 -12.00
C TYR A 233 -17.52 -10.79 -11.26
N LEU A 234 -16.32 -11.03 -10.71
CA LEU A 234 -15.55 -10.00 -10.00
C LEU A 234 -14.95 -8.95 -10.94
N TYR A 235 -14.79 -9.29 -12.22
CA TYR A 235 -14.23 -8.39 -13.24
C TYR A 235 -15.29 -7.42 -13.78
N ASP A 236 -16.55 -7.85 -13.90
CA ASP A 236 -17.69 -7.05 -14.37
C ASP A 236 -18.12 -6.00 -13.32
#